data_a72abca28ee1147bbce638b010f72a9f
#
_entry.id   a72abca28ee1147bbce638b010f72a9f
#
_cell.length_a   1.000
_cell.length_b   1.000
_cell.length_c   1.000
_cell.angle_alpha   90.00
_cell.angle_beta   90.00
_cell.angle_gamma   90.00
#
_symmetry.space_group_name_H-M   'P 1'
#
loop_
_entity.id
_entity.type
_entity.pdbx_description
1 polymer ?
#
loop_
_entity_poly.entity_id
_entity_poly.type
_entity_poly.pdbx_seq_one_letter_code
_entity_poly.pdbx_strand_id
1 'polypeptide(L)' 'MRISARNQLPATVRAVSGEQVMAEVVVEVDGGHKVVAVITAESARRLGLVPGRRVKVVVKSTEVMLAVDD' A
#
# COMPACT_ATOMS: atom_id res chain seq x y z
N MET A 1 7.24 -2.86 -15.01
CA MET A 1 6.76 -1.54 -14.61
C MET A 1 7.93 -0.55 -14.55
N ARG A 2 7.76 0.59 -15.16
CA ARG A 2 8.75 1.68 -15.08
C ARG A 2 8.15 2.83 -14.31
N ILE A 3 8.84 3.29 -13.27
CA ILE A 3 8.34 4.36 -12.42
C ILE A 3 9.55 5.08 -11.80
N SER A 4 9.43 6.38 -11.61
CA SER A 4 10.51 7.18 -11.05
C SER A 4 10.68 7.01 -9.54
N ALA A 5 9.64 6.57 -8.84
CA ALA A 5 9.71 6.37 -7.39
C ALA A 5 10.74 5.29 -7.05
N ARG A 6 11.60 5.59 -6.09
CA ARG A 6 12.66 4.67 -5.64
C ARG A 6 12.26 3.88 -4.40
N ASN A 7 11.26 4.35 -3.66
CA ASN A 7 10.75 3.64 -2.47
C ASN A 7 9.70 2.64 -2.92
N GLN A 8 10.13 1.40 -3.13
CA GLN A 8 9.26 0.32 -3.58
C GLN A 8 9.47 -0.87 -2.65
N LEU A 9 8.45 -1.20 -1.89
CA LEU A 9 8.52 -2.23 -0.85
C LEU A 9 7.65 -3.42 -1.25
N PRO A 10 8.24 -4.61 -1.45
CA PRO A 10 7.44 -5.81 -1.70
C PRO A 10 6.55 -6.11 -0.51
N ALA A 11 5.30 -6.42 -0.76
CA ALA A 11 4.31 -6.61 0.29
C ALA A 11 3.21 -7.57 -0.14
N THR A 12 2.39 -7.97 0.81
CA THR A 12 1.21 -8.81 0.58
C THR A 12 -0.01 -8.11 1.16
N VAL A 13 -1.08 -8.05 0.39
CA VAL A 13 -2.35 -7.52 0.88
C VAL A 13 -2.88 -8.42 1.98
N ARG A 14 -3.25 -7.84 3.12
CA ARG A 14 -3.82 -8.57 4.26
C ARG A 14 -5.31 -8.31 4.44
N ALA A 15 -5.75 -7.09 4.19
CA ALA A 15 -7.15 -6.73 4.33
C ALA A 15 -7.52 -5.60 3.39
N VAL A 16 -8.74 -5.64 2.89
CA VAL A 16 -9.31 -4.57 2.09
C VAL A 16 -10.69 -4.28 2.68
N SER A 17 -10.91 -3.05 3.06
CA SER A 17 -12.20 -2.61 3.56
C SER A 17 -12.51 -1.24 2.98
N GLY A 18 -13.79 -0.92 2.84
CA GLY A 18 -14.06 0.39 2.33
C GLY A 18 -15.49 0.63 1.99
N GLU A 19 -15.75 1.90 1.77
CA GLU A 19 -17.01 2.44 1.35
C GLU A 19 -17.13 2.38 -0.18
N GLN A 20 -18.14 3.05 -0.70
CA GLN A 20 -18.39 3.01 -2.14
C GLN A 20 -17.31 3.72 -2.95
N VAL A 21 -16.68 4.74 -2.38
CA VAL A 21 -15.74 5.60 -3.11
C VAL A 21 -14.29 5.28 -2.75
N MET A 22 -13.99 5.14 -1.47
CA MET A 22 -12.62 4.91 -1.00
C MET A 22 -12.49 3.55 -0.35
N ALA A 23 -11.31 2.97 -0.47
CA ALA A 23 -10.98 1.70 0.16
C ALA A 23 -9.71 1.86 0.99
N GLU A 24 -9.71 1.24 2.16
CA GLU A 24 -8.52 1.10 2.99
C GLU A 24 -7.91 -0.27 2.71
N VAL A 25 -6.64 -0.28 2.36
CA VAL A 25 -5.91 -1.52 2.08
C VAL A 25 -4.79 -1.64 3.08
N VAL A 26 -4.81 -2.70 3.86
CA VAL A 26 -3.72 -3.01 4.79
C VAL A 26 -2.82 -4.02 4.11
N VAL A 27 -1.56 -3.68 3.97
CA VAL A 27 -0.55 -4.58 3.41
C VAL A 27 0.51 -4.86 4.44
N GLU A 28 1.11 -6.03 4.35
CA GLU A 28 2.24 -6.40 5.18
C GLU A 28 3.49 -6.42 4.31
N VAL A 29 4.41 -5.51 4.60
CA VAL A 29 5.70 -5.44 3.91
C VAL A 29 6.51 -6.66 4.31
N ASP A 30 7.29 -7.21 3.36
CA ASP A 30 8.17 -8.33 3.65
C ASP A 30 9.09 -7.94 4.82
N GLY A 31 9.13 -8.78 5.84
CA GLY A 31 9.79 -8.46 7.11
C GLY A 31 8.82 -8.14 8.24
N GLY A 32 7.52 -8.01 7.94
CA GLY A 32 6.46 -7.99 8.94
C GLY A 32 5.82 -6.66 9.27
N HIS A 33 6.29 -5.55 8.72
CA HIS A 33 5.69 -4.24 8.97
C HIS A 33 4.41 -4.06 8.18
N LYS A 34 3.38 -3.49 8.79
CA LYS A 34 2.12 -3.20 8.11
C LYS A 34 2.09 -1.75 7.66
N VAL A 35 1.56 -1.55 6.47
CA VAL A 35 1.35 -0.23 5.88
C VAL A 35 -0.11 -0.13 5.47
N VAL A 36 -0.71 1.00 5.74
CA VAL A 36 -2.11 1.27 5.37
C VAL A 36 -2.12 2.23 4.19
N ALA A 37 -2.85 1.87 3.16
CA ALA A 37 -3.07 2.71 2.01
C ALA A 37 -4.56 3.04 1.91
N VAL A 38 -4.87 4.26 1.51
CA VAL A 38 -6.24 4.65 1.18
C VAL A 38 -6.24 5.03 -0.28
N ILE A 39 -6.99 4.28 -1.07
CA ILE A 39 -7.11 4.48 -2.51
C ILE A 39 -8.58 4.45 -2.89
N THR A 40 -8.88 4.76 -4.14
CA THR A 40 -10.28 4.64 -4.57
C THR A 40 -10.69 3.17 -4.61
N ALA A 41 -11.95 2.91 -4.29
CA ALA A 41 -12.51 1.57 -4.37
C ALA A 41 -12.39 1.01 -5.79
N GLU A 42 -12.55 1.86 -6.80
CA GLU A 42 -12.38 1.48 -8.19
C GLU A 42 -10.95 1.01 -8.48
N SER A 43 -9.94 1.75 -7.98
CA SER A 43 -8.54 1.35 -8.14
C SER A 43 -8.28 0.01 -7.47
N ALA A 44 -8.83 -0.21 -6.27
CA ALA A 44 -8.67 -1.48 -5.57
C ALA A 44 -9.24 -2.64 -6.41
N ARG A 45 -10.41 -2.44 -7.02
CA ARG A 45 -11.00 -3.47 -7.88
C ARG A 45 -10.19 -3.68 -9.14
N ARG A 46 -9.78 -2.60 -9.79
CA ARG A 46 -9.02 -2.67 -11.04
C ARG A 46 -7.68 -3.38 -10.85
N LEU A 47 -7.03 -3.17 -9.73
CA LEU A 47 -5.75 -3.81 -9.42
C LEU A 47 -5.92 -5.22 -8.84
N GLY A 48 -7.15 -5.66 -8.58
CA GLY A 48 -7.40 -6.98 -8.04
C GLY A 48 -6.86 -7.16 -6.63
N LEU A 49 -7.01 -6.13 -5.79
CA LEU A 49 -6.46 -6.17 -4.43
C LEU A 49 -7.38 -6.97 -3.53
N VAL A 50 -6.96 -8.18 -3.24
CA VAL A 50 -7.64 -9.10 -2.32
C VAL A 50 -6.59 -9.67 -1.38
N PRO A 51 -6.99 -10.16 -0.20
CA PRO A 51 -6.02 -10.78 0.72
C PRO A 51 -5.19 -11.86 0.02
N GLY A 52 -3.88 -11.80 0.22
CA GLY A 52 -2.93 -12.71 -0.39
C GLY A 52 -2.28 -12.20 -1.68
N ARG A 53 -2.81 -11.14 -2.28
CA ARG A 53 -2.24 -10.57 -3.50
C ARG A 53 -0.88 -9.94 -3.21
N ARG A 54 0.12 -10.28 -4.05
CA ARG A 54 1.44 -9.65 -3.96
C ARG A 54 1.40 -8.29 -4.63
N VAL A 55 1.96 -7.29 -3.96
CA VAL A 55 1.98 -5.90 -4.42
C VAL A 55 3.33 -5.28 -4.10
N LYS A 56 3.55 -4.10 -4.64
CA LYS A 56 4.63 -3.21 -4.20
C LYS A 56 4.01 -1.97 -3.59
N VAL A 57 4.49 -1.60 -2.41
CA VAL A 57 4.15 -0.30 -1.82
C VAL A 57 5.10 0.71 -2.43
N VAL A 58 4.56 1.69 -3.12
CA VAL A 58 5.33 2.73 -3.81
C VAL A 58 5.10 4.04 -3.08
N VAL A 59 6.18 4.63 -2.57
CA VAL A 59 6.08 5.86 -1.79
C VAL A 59 6.95 6.94 -2.44
N LYS A 60 6.32 8.04 -2.78
CA LYS A 60 7.02 9.19 -3.32
C LYS A 60 7.95 9.77 -2.26
N SER A 61 9.20 10.05 -2.63
CA SER A 61 10.22 10.51 -1.68
C SER A 61 9.79 11.76 -0.92
N THR A 62 9.06 12.65 -1.56
CA THR A 62 8.59 13.89 -0.94
C THR A 62 7.48 13.67 0.08
N GLU A 63 6.92 12.47 0.17
CA GLU A 63 5.82 12.15 1.09
C GLU A 63 6.29 11.36 2.30
N VAL A 64 7.56 11.01 2.37
CA VAL A 64 8.09 10.23 3.48
C VAL A 64 8.41 11.16 4.65
N MET A 65 7.92 10.81 5.83
CA MET A 65 8.21 11.51 7.07
C MET A 65 9.06 10.64 7.96
N LEU A 66 9.89 11.27 8.77
CA LEU A 66 10.78 10.57 9.69
C LEU A 66 10.51 11.04 11.11
N ALA A 67 10.65 10.13 12.05
CA ALA A 67 10.52 10.43 13.47
C ALA A 67 11.59 9.68 14.25
N VAL A 68 11.97 10.23 15.38
CA VAL A 68 12.84 9.56 16.34
C VAL A 68 12.19 9.59 17.71
N ASP A 69 12.47 8.58 18.51
CA ASP A 69 12.00 8.50 19.89
C ASP A 69 13.16 8.86 20.82
N ASP A 70 13.19 10.10 21.25
CA ASP A 70 14.24 10.55 22.17
C ASP A 70 13.76 10.57 23.62
#